data_33273115936339a861ab9341e6550f7b
#
_entry.id   33273115936339a861ab9341e6550f7b
#
_cell.length_a   1.000
_cell.length_b   1.000
_cell.length_c   1.000
_cell.angle_alpha   90.00
_cell.angle_beta   90.00
_cell.angle_gamma   90.00
#
_symmetry.space_group_name_H-M   'P 1'
#
loop_
_entity.id
_entity.type
_entity.pdbx_description
1 polymer ?
#
loop_
_entity_poly.entity_id
_entity_poly.type
_entity_poly.pdbx_seq_one_letter_code
_entity_poly.pdbx_strand_id
1 'polypeptide(L)'
;ERNEAGLTEIYISHRGMTEVVEGGNLQRTIWQPRPADPDLEAEMLSRLMLRFGVKEEKAKLELASNRSTSDQRAYIDQSTDNKLVINEAFDRSWRRVGLALDRIGFTVEDRNRAEGI
;
A
#
# COMPACT_ATOMS: atom_id res chain seq x y z
N GLU A 1 0.97 -2.25 13.58
CA GLU A 1 2.27 -1.91 14.17
C GLU A 1 2.10 -0.75 15.17
N ARG A 2 2.80 -0.79 16.30
CA ARG A 2 2.66 0.23 17.36
C ARG A 2 3.73 1.31 17.17
N ASN A 3 3.32 2.56 17.02
CA ASN A 3 4.24 3.68 16.92
C ASN A 3 4.69 4.21 18.30
N GLU A 4 5.64 5.14 18.34
CA GLU A 4 6.17 5.74 19.58
C GLU A 4 5.10 6.47 20.40
N ALA A 5 4.01 6.97 19.77
CA ALA A 5 2.88 7.59 20.45
C ALA A 5 1.89 6.55 21.05
N GLY A 6 2.21 5.25 20.99
CA GLY A 6 1.35 4.18 21.48
C GLY A 6 0.13 3.89 20.61
N LEU A 7 0.05 4.49 19.43
CA LEU A 7 -1.00 4.20 18.45
C LEU A 7 -0.65 2.97 17.62
N THR A 8 -1.65 2.20 17.25
CA THR A 8 -1.49 1.05 16.34
C THR A 8 -1.94 1.45 14.94
N GLU A 9 -1.05 1.34 13.97
CA GLU A 9 -1.38 1.52 12.55
C GLU A 9 -1.65 0.16 11.92
N ILE A 10 -2.77 0.05 11.21
CA ILE A 10 -3.19 -1.16 10.49
C ILE A 10 -3.23 -0.82 9.01
N TYR A 11 -2.52 -1.60 8.23
CA TYR A 11 -2.47 -1.47 6.77
C TYR A 11 -3.19 -2.64 6.13
N ILE A 12 -4.04 -2.34 5.15
CA ILE A 12 -4.74 -3.33 4.35
C ILE A 12 -4.30 -3.12 2.90
N SER A 13 -3.83 -4.17 2.26
CA SER A 13 -3.44 -4.15 0.85
C SER A 13 -4.06 -5.33 0.11
N HIS A 14 -4.50 -5.10 -1.12
CA HIS A 14 -4.98 -6.13 -2.03
C HIS A 14 -3.86 -6.58 -2.96
N ARG A 15 -3.69 -7.91 -3.07
CA ARG A 15 -2.81 -8.53 -4.07
C ARG A 15 -3.65 -9.48 -4.90
N GLY A 16 -3.84 -9.15 -6.16
CA GLY A 16 -4.59 -9.98 -7.10
C GLY A 16 -3.68 -10.57 -8.17
N MET A 17 -4.09 -11.71 -8.71
CA MET A 17 -3.45 -12.33 -9.87
C MET A 17 -4.50 -12.58 -10.94
N THR A 18 -4.07 -12.50 -12.19
CA THR A 18 -4.87 -12.82 -13.35
C THR A 18 -4.22 -13.96 -14.10
N GLU A 19 -5.03 -14.93 -14.47
CA GLU A 19 -4.62 -16.03 -15.32
C GLU A 19 -4.55 -15.56 -16.77
N VAL A 20 -3.40 -15.70 -17.38
CA VAL A 20 -3.17 -15.33 -18.80
C VAL A 20 -2.74 -16.56 -19.56
N VAL A 21 -3.40 -16.82 -20.69
CA VAL A 21 -3.05 -17.92 -21.58
C VAL A 21 -2.01 -17.40 -22.58
N GLU A 22 -0.82 -17.97 -22.53
CA GLU A 22 0.29 -17.64 -23.41
C GLU A 22 0.52 -18.78 -24.41
N GLY A 23 0.63 -18.43 -25.71
CA GLY A 23 1.03 -19.34 -26.78
C GLY A 23 -0.11 -19.93 -27.61
N GLY A 24 0.15 -20.12 -28.89
CA GLY A 24 -0.82 -20.59 -29.88
C GLY A 24 -1.21 -22.07 -29.72
N ASN A 25 -0.43 -23.04 -30.21
CA ASN A 25 -0.78 -24.46 -30.19
C ASN A 25 -0.54 -25.20 -28.86
N LEU A 26 0.29 -24.63 -27.96
CA LEU A 26 0.52 -25.12 -26.61
C LEU A 26 -0.02 -24.09 -25.63
N GLN A 27 -1.26 -24.24 -25.24
CA GLN A 27 -1.90 -23.38 -24.23
C GLN A 27 -1.18 -23.56 -22.89
N ARG A 28 -0.31 -22.62 -22.57
CA ARG A 28 0.30 -22.52 -21.25
C ARG A 28 -0.35 -21.39 -20.48
N THR A 29 -0.87 -21.69 -19.33
CA THR A 29 -1.41 -20.71 -18.40
C THR A 29 -0.32 -20.19 -17.48
N ILE A 30 -0.19 -18.87 -17.43
CA ILE A 30 0.68 -18.18 -16.46
C ILE A 30 -0.14 -17.23 -15.60
N TRP A 31 0.27 -17.08 -14.35
CA TRP A 31 -0.33 -16.15 -13.43
C TRP A 31 0.46 -14.85 -13.44
N GLN A 32 -0.22 -13.74 -13.70
CA GLN A 32 0.38 -12.40 -13.69
C GLN A 32 -0.21 -11.56 -12.57
N PRO A 33 0.60 -10.76 -11.85
CA PRO A 33 0.09 -9.80 -10.89
C PRO A 33 -0.83 -8.78 -11.59
N ARG A 34 -1.96 -8.48 -10.99
CA ARG A 34 -2.84 -7.39 -11.42
C ARG A 34 -2.70 -6.19 -10.48
N PRO A 35 -3.06 -4.97 -10.93
CA PRO A 35 -3.07 -3.80 -10.07
C PRO A 35 -3.88 -4.01 -8.80
N ALA A 36 -3.47 -3.37 -7.72
CA ALA A 36 -4.22 -3.37 -6.48
C ALA A 36 -5.61 -2.73 -6.70
N ASP A 37 -6.59 -3.22 -5.95
CA ASP A 37 -7.97 -2.74 -5.99
C ASP A 37 -8.23 -1.84 -4.77
N PRO A 38 -8.22 -0.50 -4.95
CA PRO A 38 -8.41 0.44 -3.84
C PRO A 38 -9.83 0.38 -3.24
N ASP A 39 -10.82 -0.04 -4.03
CA ASP A 39 -12.20 -0.13 -3.54
C ASP A 39 -12.37 -1.33 -2.63
N LEU A 40 -11.76 -2.45 -2.98
CA LEU A 40 -11.72 -3.63 -2.13
C LEU A 40 -10.95 -3.38 -0.84
N GLU A 41 -9.82 -2.67 -0.91
CA GLU A 41 -9.05 -2.25 0.27
C GLU A 41 -9.88 -1.37 1.21
N ALA A 42 -10.60 -0.38 0.65
CA ALA A 42 -11.47 0.50 1.41
C ALA A 42 -12.65 -0.24 2.04
N GLU A 43 -13.25 -1.20 1.32
CA GLU A 43 -14.32 -2.02 1.88
C GLU A 43 -13.83 -2.87 3.05
N MET A 44 -12.69 -3.52 2.92
CA MET A 44 -12.10 -4.32 4.00
C MET A 44 -11.75 -3.46 5.21
N LEU A 45 -11.23 -2.24 4.97
CA LEU A 45 -10.95 -1.29 6.04
C LEU A 45 -12.26 -0.84 6.75
N SER A 46 -13.31 -0.57 5.97
CA SER A 46 -14.65 -0.26 6.52
C SER A 46 -15.16 -1.37 7.44
N ARG A 47 -15.09 -2.62 6.98
CA ARG A 47 -15.50 -3.79 7.78
C ARG A 47 -14.70 -3.90 9.08
N LEU A 48 -13.40 -3.63 9.02
CA LEU A 48 -12.54 -3.61 10.21
C LEU A 48 -12.97 -2.49 11.19
N MET A 49 -13.25 -1.29 10.68
CA MET A 49 -13.74 -0.16 11.49
C MET A 49 -15.06 -0.50 12.19
N LEU A 50 -16.00 -1.13 11.48
CA LEU A 50 -17.26 -1.61 12.06
C LEU A 50 -17.00 -2.64 13.17
N ARG A 51 -16.04 -3.54 12.97
CA ARG A 51 -15.65 -4.53 14.00
C ARG A 51 -15.11 -3.88 15.27
N PHE A 52 -14.48 -2.72 15.15
CA PHE A 52 -14.04 -1.90 16.30
C PHE A 52 -15.14 -0.98 16.85
N GLY A 53 -16.37 -1.09 16.38
CA GLY A 53 -17.53 -0.35 16.90
C GLY A 53 -17.72 1.04 16.27
N VAL A 54 -17.00 1.36 15.18
CA VAL A 54 -17.26 2.59 14.41
C VAL A 54 -18.59 2.43 13.66
N LYS A 55 -19.46 3.46 13.71
CA LYS A 55 -20.72 3.44 12.96
C LYS A 55 -20.45 3.49 11.44
N GLU A 56 -21.28 2.81 10.66
CA GLU A 56 -21.11 2.67 9.21
C GLU A 56 -21.02 4.01 8.48
N GLU A 57 -21.91 4.95 8.81
CA GLU A 57 -21.91 6.30 8.22
C GLU A 57 -20.58 7.03 8.47
N LYS A 58 -20.06 6.92 9.69
CA LYS A 58 -18.77 7.53 10.05
C LYS A 58 -17.62 6.86 9.30
N ALA A 59 -17.62 5.53 9.20
CA ALA A 59 -16.59 4.80 8.45
C ALA A 59 -16.56 5.22 6.97
N LYS A 60 -17.72 5.34 6.33
CA LYS A 60 -17.82 5.81 4.94
C LYS A 60 -17.33 7.23 4.75
N LEU A 61 -17.68 8.16 5.65
CA LEU A 61 -17.22 9.54 5.60
C LEU A 61 -15.69 9.66 5.76
N GLU A 62 -15.12 8.96 6.71
CA GLU A 62 -13.68 8.94 6.94
C GLU A 62 -12.90 8.38 5.72
N LEU A 63 -13.39 7.31 5.11
CA LEU A 63 -12.77 6.73 3.92
C LEU A 63 -12.89 7.66 2.71
N ALA A 64 -14.03 8.34 2.54
CA ALA A 64 -14.23 9.30 1.45
C ALA A 64 -13.33 10.53 1.61
N SER A 65 -13.20 11.07 2.83
CA SER A 65 -12.35 12.23 3.11
C SER A 65 -10.86 11.92 2.88
N ASN A 66 -10.40 10.73 3.25
CA ASN A 66 -9.02 10.31 3.02
C ASN A 66 -8.66 10.10 1.56
N ARG A 67 -9.64 9.81 0.69
CA ARG A 67 -9.42 9.73 -0.77
C ARG A 67 -9.20 11.11 -1.40
N SER A 68 -9.82 12.15 -0.88
CA SER A 68 -9.73 13.52 -1.42
C SER A 68 -8.50 14.29 -0.94
N THR A 69 -7.89 13.92 0.16
CA THR A 69 -6.65 14.49 0.68
C THR A 69 -5.44 13.69 0.22
N SER A 70 -5.24 13.57 -1.09
CA SER A 70 -3.94 13.14 -1.59
C SER A 70 -2.96 14.32 -1.57
N ASP A 71 -2.62 14.81 -0.39
CA ASP A 71 -1.41 15.57 -0.24
C ASP A 71 -0.27 14.75 -0.86
N GLN A 72 0.44 15.36 -1.79
CA GLN A 72 1.54 14.70 -2.50
C GLN A 72 2.63 14.34 -1.48
N ARG A 73 2.50 13.16 -0.88
CA ARG A 73 3.36 12.68 0.22
C ARG A 73 4.73 12.27 -0.27
N ALA A 74 4.85 12.00 -1.57
CA ALA A 74 6.10 11.65 -2.21
C ALA A 74 6.16 12.24 -3.61
N TYR A 75 7.35 12.65 -4.03
CA TYR A 75 7.61 13.13 -5.39
C TYR A 75 9.03 12.76 -5.81
N ILE A 76 9.25 12.74 -7.12
CA ILE A 76 10.59 12.53 -7.69
C ILE A 76 11.21 13.90 -7.93
N ASP A 77 12.32 14.17 -7.26
CA ASP A 77 13.14 15.36 -7.54
C ASP A 77 14.05 15.06 -8.72
N GLN A 78 13.69 15.64 -9.87
CA GLN A 78 14.45 15.49 -11.11
C GLN A 78 15.71 16.36 -11.16
N SER A 79 15.85 17.32 -10.27
CA SER A 79 17.01 18.23 -10.23
C SER A 79 18.26 17.56 -9.66
N THR A 80 18.10 16.49 -8.92
CA THR A 80 19.18 15.82 -8.22
C THR A 80 19.06 14.30 -8.40
N ASP A 81 19.48 13.81 -9.57
CA ASP A 81 19.67 12.38 -9.86
C ASP A 81 18.41 11.50 -9.61
N ASN A 82 17.22 12.04 -9.90
CA ASN A 82 15.93 11.36 -9.73
C ASN A 82 15.68 10.80 -8.33
N LYS A 83 15.89 11.60 -7.30
CA LYS A 83 15.66 11.19 -5.92
C LYS A 83 14.18 11.13 -5.58
N LEU A 84 13.74 10.04 -4.97
CA LEU A 84 12.42 9.96 -4.36
C LEU A 84 12.45 10.71 -3.01
N VAL A 85 11.69 11.79 -2.93
CA VAL A 85 11.52 12.56 -1.69
C VAL A 85 10.19 12.18 -1.05
N ILE A 86 10.21 11.85 0.23
CA ILE A 86 9.01 11.49 1.00
C ILE A 86 8.86 12.50 2.14
N ASN A 87 7.73 13.21 2.15
CA ASN A 87 7.43 14.27 3.12
C ASN A 87 6.82 13.72 4.43
N GLU A 88 7.49 12.74 5.03
CA GLU A 88 7.07 12.10 6.28
C GLU A 88 8.29 11.79 7.17
N ALA A 89 8.05 11.54 8.45
CA ALA A 89 9.09 11.07 9.36
C ALA A 89 9.68 9.73 8.88
N PHE A 90 10.97 9.52 9.10
CA PHE A 90 11.73 8.35 8.62
C PHE A 90 11.02 7.02 8.90
N ASP A 91 10.53 6.80 10.12
CA ASP A 91 9.87 5.56 10.51
C ASP A 91 8.63 5.26 9.68
N ARG A 92 7.85 6.31 9.38
CA ARG A 92 6.65 6.20 8.57
C ARG A 92 6.99 5.98 7.10
N SER A 93 7.99 6.72 6.59
CA SER A 93 8.53 6.55 5.24
C SER A 93 9.06 5.15 5.01
N TRP A 94 9.86 4.64 5.96
CA TRP A 94 10.42 3.30 5.91
C TRP A 94 9.35 2.21 5.76
N ARG A 95 8.30 2.27 6.58
CA ARG A 95 7.19 1.33 6.51
C ARG A 95 6.43 1.43 5.18
N ARG A 96 6.16 2.67 4.73
CA ARG A 96 5.42 2.91 3.48
C ARG A 96 6.18 2.45 2.26
N VAL A 97 7.48 2.67 2.19
CA VAL A 97 8.33 2.16 1.10
C VAL A 97 8.28 0.64 1.06
N GLY A 98 8.45 -0.03 2.20
CA GLY A 98 8.35 -1.48 2.26
C GLY A 98 6.99 -2.02 1.78
N LEU A 99 5.89 -1.38 2.19
CA LEU A 99 4.54 -1.74 1.73
C LEU A 99 4.33 -1.44 0.23
N ALA A 100 4.89 -0.33 -0.27
CA ALA A 100 4.81 0.01 -1.69
C ALA A 100 5.55 -1.00 -2.55
N LEU A 101 6.75 -1.40 -2.16
CA LEU A 101 7.54 -2.44 -2.84
C LEU A 101 6.79 -3.77 -2.87
N ASP A 102 6.25 -4.21 -1.73
CA ASP A 102 5.45 -5.43 -1.64
C ASP A 102 4.21 -5.36 -2.56
N ARG A 103 3.54 -4.19 -2.60
CA ARG A 103 2.33 -3.98 -3.40
C ARG A 103 2.58 -4.08 -4.91
N ILE A 104 3.75 -3.65 -5.39
CA ILE A 104 4.12 -3.73 -6.81
C ILE A 104 4.86 -5.03 -7.17
N GLY A 105 4.96 -5.97 -6.22
CA GLY A 105 5.45 -7.32 -6.46
C GLY A 105 6.93 -7.53 -6.21
N PHE A 106 7.63 -6.55 -5.63
CA PHE A 106 9.00 -6.77 -5.16
C PHE A 106 9.02 -7.60 -3.88
N THR A 107 9.93 -8.55 -3.82
CA THR A 107 10.24 -9.27 -2.58
C THR A 107 11.42 -8.58 -1.91
N VAL A 108 11.20 -8.12 -0.69
CA VAL A 108 12.29 -7.53 0.11
C VAL A 108 12.99 -8.66 0.86
N GLU A 109 14.23 -8.94 0.46
CA GLU A 109 15.01 -10.05 1.02
C GLU A 109 15.64 -9.69 2.36
N ASP A 110 16.09 -8.45 2.52
CA ASP A 110 16.72 -7.98 3.76
C ASP A 110 16.34 -6.52 4.06
N ARG A 111 16.40 -6.15 5.33
CA ARG A 111 16.12 -4.80 5.81
C ARG A 111 17.04 -4.44 6.96
N ASN A 112 17.83 -3.40 6.76
CA ASN A 112 18.59 -2.81 7.86
C ASN A 112 18.18 -1.35 8.09
N ARG A 113 17.24 -1.16 9.00
CA ARG A 113 16.70 0.17 9.32
C ARG A 113 17.78 1.12 9.89
N ALA A 114 18.77 0.59 10.59
CA ALA A 114 19.82 1.41 11.20
C ALA A 114 20.75 2.01 10.14
N GLU A 115 20.93 1.32 9.03
CA GLU A 115 21.76 1.75 7.90
C GLU A 115 20.93 2.35 6.76
N GLY A 116 19.60 2.29 6.85
CA GLY A 116 18.70 2.79 5.82
C GLY A 116 18.63 1.93 4.56
N ILE A 117 18.93 0.63 4.67
CA ILE A 117 18.97 -0.34 3.57
C ILE A 117 17.86 -1.36 3.72
#